data_b1b1c9827131e2c27f3e207f1573e620
#
_entry.id   b1b1c9827131e2c27f3e207f1573e620
#
_cell.length_a   1.000
_cell.length_b   1.000
_cell.length_c   1.000
_cell.angle_alpha   90.00
_cell.angle_beta   90.00
_cell.angle_gamma   90.00
#
_symmetry.space_group_name_H-M   'P 1'
#
loop_
_entity.id
_entity.type
_entity.pdbx_description
1 polymer ?
#
loop_
_entity_poly.entity_id
_entity_poly.type
_entity_poly.pdbx_seq_one_letter_code
_entity_poly.pdbx_strand_id
1 'polypeptide(L)' 'MNARVIGITAEYNPFHNGHRYQLQTLREEFGNVPVVACMSGWFMQRGEPALADPWTRAAMAVHAGVDLVLLLPAWLQTF' A
#
# COMPACT_ATOMS: atom_id res chain seq x y z
N MET A 1 22.18 -4.70 15.88
CA MET A 1 21.06 -5.31 15.17
C MET A 1 20.42 -4.29 14.27
N ASN A 2 20.24 -4.63 13.02
CA ASN A 2 19.67 -3.71 12.04
C ASN A 2 18.18 -3.98 11.89
N ALA A 3 17.37 -3.04 12.35
CA ALA A 3 15.94 -3.07 12.07
C ALA A 3 15.69 -2.59 10.65
N ARG A 4 14.95 -3.35 9.86
CA ARG A 4 14.59 -3.00 8.50
C ARG A 4 13.08 -2.95 8.36
N VAL A 5 12.63 -2.00 7.59
CA VAL A 5 11.23 -1.87 7.19
C VAL A 5 11.22 -1.46 5.73
N ILE A 6 10.38 -2.11 4.94
CA ILE A 6 10.19 -1.73 3.56
C ILE A 6 8.99 -0.79 3.49
N GLY A 7 9.22 0.41 2.96
CA GLY A 7 8.15 1.37 2.72
C GLY A 7 7.79 1.39 1.24
N ILE A 8 6.50 1.30 0.94
CA ILE A 8 6.01 1.42 -0.43
C ILE A 8 4.88 2.43 -0.48
N THR A 9 4.71 3.05 -1.63
CA THR A 9 3.57 3.91 -1.89
C THR A 9 2.70 3.25 -2.95
N ALA A 10 1.38 3.27 -2.75
CA ALA A 10 0.46 2.63 -3.66
C ALA A 10 -0.93 3.23 -3.56
N GLU A 11 -1.68 3.15 -4.62
CA GLU A 11 -3.09 3.55 -4.61
C GLU A 11 -4.01 2.39 -4.24
N TYR A 12 -3.67 1.19 -4.68
CA TYR A 12 -4.50 -0.01 -4.51
C TYR A 12 -5.96 0.25 -4.93
N ASN A 13 -6.13 0.68 -6.14
CA ASN A 13 -7.44 1.09 -6.65
C ASN A 13 -7.92 0.19 -7.80
N PRO A 14 -8.34 -1.06 -7.55
CA PRO A 14 -8.18 -1.80 -6.27
C PRO A 14 -6.83 -2.51 -6.17
N PHE A 15 -6.63 -3.22 -5.06
CA PHE A 15 -5.50 -4.15 -4.94
C PHE A 15 -5.70 -5.32 -5.91
N HIS A 16 -4.64 -5.70 -6.63
CA HIS A 16 -4.73 -6.75 -7.64
C HIS A 16 -3.48 -7.63 -7.67
N ASN A 17 -3.46 -8.59 -8.59
CA ASN A 17 -2.38 -9.57 -8.67
C ASN A 17 -1.00 -8.96 -8.93
N GLY A 18 -0.93 -7.82 -9.63
CA GLY A 18 0.32 -7.10 -9.80
C GLY A 18 0.91 -6.64 -8.48
N HIS A 19 0.06 -6.21 -7.56
CA HIS A 19 0.47 -5.81 -6.22
C HIS A 19 0.93 -7.02 -5.40
N ARG A 20 0.26 -8.18 -5.55
CA ARG A 20 0.70 -9.42 -4.90
C ARG A 20 2.07 -9.84 -5.40
N TYR A 21 2.30 -9.73 -6.69
CA TYR A 21 3.59 -10.05 -7.29
C TYR A 21 4.69 -9.14 -6.74
N GLN A 22 4.40 -7.86 -6.58
CA GLN A 22 5.33 -6.91 -5.99
C GLN A 22 5.72 -7.34 -4.57
N LEU A 23 4.73 -7.67 -3.74
CA LEU A 23 4.98 -8.12 -2.37
C LEU A 23 5.80 -9.40 -2.35
N GLN A 24 5.46 -10.36 -3.20
CA GLN A 24 6.20 -11.61 -3.29
C GLN A 24 7.65 -11.36 -3.67
N THR A 25 7.90 -10.50 -4.65
CA THR A 25 9.25 -10.15 -5.07
C THR A 25 10.04 -9.51 -3.95
N LEU A 26 9.41 -8.61 -3.18
CA LEU A 26 10.05 -7.98 -2.04
C LEU A 26 10.40 -9.00 -0.97
N ARG A 27 9.52 -9.95 -0.69
CA ARG A 27 9.78 -11.02 0.29
C ARG A 27 10.92 -11.93 -0.16
N GLU A 28 10.99 -12.24 -1.45
CA GLU A 28 12.07 -13.07 -2.00
C GLU A 28 13.41 -12.36 -1.91
N GLU A 29 13.42 -11.05 -2.15
CA GLU A 29 14.67 -10.29 -2.18
C GLU A 29 15.15 -9.90 -0.78
N PHE A 30 14.26 -9.47 0.10
CA PHE A 30 14.62 -8.92 1.40
C PHE A 30 14.28 -9.83 2.57
N GLY A 31 13.64 -10.96 2.32
CA GLY A 31 13.25 -11.88 3.37
C GLY A 31 12.04 -11.41 4.16
N ASN A 32 11.98 -11.78 5.42
CA ASN A 32 10.80 -11.54 6.25
C ASN A 32 10.85 -10.18 6.93
N VAL A 33 11.01 -9.14 6.15
CA VAL A 33 11.06 -7.75 6.62
C VAL A 33 9.64 -7.17 6.60
N PRO A 34 9.22 -6.42 7.63
CA PRO A 34 7.90 -5.79 7.63
C PRO A 34 7.73 -4.83 6.45
N VAL A 35 6.53 -4.82 5.87
CA VAL A 35 6.18 -3.95 4.76
C VAL A 35 5.11 -2.96 5.22
N VAL A 36 5.40 -1.68 5.07
CA VAL A 36 4.48 -0.59 5.37
C VAL A 36 4.09 0.08 4.06
N ALA A 37 2.80 0.14 3.77
CA ALA A 37 2.29 0.80 2.58
C ALA A 37 1.66 2.15 2.96
N CYS A 38 2.05 3.19 2.24
CA CYS A 38 1.39 4.49 2.32
C CYS A 38 0.42 4.59 1.15
N MET A 39 -0.86 4.74 1.43
CA MET A 39 -1.92 4.64 0.45
C MET A 39 -2.73 5.92 0.40
N SER A 40 -3.17 6.30 -0.80
CA SER A 40 -4.10 7.41 -0.96
C SER A 40 -5.46 7.09 -0.32
N GLY A 41 -6.16 8.14 0.15
CA GLY A 41 -7.48 7.98 0.76
C GLY A 41 -8.59 7.88 -0.28
N TRP A 42 -9.57 8.81 -0.22
CA TRP A 42 -10.75 8.76 -1.08
C TRP A 42 -10.49 9.17 -2.53
N PHE A 43 -9.44 9.99 -2.77
CA PHE A 43 -9.11 10.49 -4.10
C PHE A 43 -7.73 10.01 -4.50
N MET A 44 -7.58 9.68 -5.78
CA MET A 44 -6.31 9.33 -6.37
C MET A 44 -5.47 10.60 -6.57
N GLN A 45 -4.19 10.43 -6.84
CA GLN A 45 -3.27 11.56 -7.05
C GLN A 45 -3.72 12.48 -8.17
N ARG A 46 -4.48 11.97 -9.12
CA ARG A 46 -5.03 12.76 -10.23
C ARG A 46 -6.35 13.45 -9.87
N GLY A 47 -6.80 13.36 -8.62
CA GLY A 47 -8.04 13.97 -8.20
C GLY A 47 -9.29 13.17 -8.51
N GLU A 48 -9.16 11.97 -9.05
CA GLU A 48 -10.29 11.10 -9.37
C GLU A 48 -10.75 10.36 -8.12
N PRO A 49 -12.06 10.11 -7.97
CA PRO A 49 -12.54 9.27 -6.88
C PRO A 49 -11.99 7.84 -6.99
N ALA A 50 -11.71 7.24 -5.85
CA ALA A 50 -11.29 5.85 -5.82
C ALA A 50 -12.44 4.91 -6.17
N LEU A 51 -12.13 3.75 -6.80
CA LEU A 51 -13.13 2.74 -7.15
C LEU A 51 -13.69 2.04 -5.91
N ALA A 52 -12.88 1.93 -4.85
CA ALA A 52 -13.31 1.34 -3.58
C ALA A 52 -12.93 2.28 -2.45
N ASP A 53 -13.62 2.18 -1.32
CA ASP A 53 -13.29 3.00 -0.17
C ASP A 53 -11.90 2.63 0.39
N PRO A 54 -11.25 3.55 1.12
CA PRO A 54 -9.88 3.31 1.58
C PRO A 54 -9.78 2.15 2.57
N TRP A 55 -10.81 1.90 3.37
CA TRP A 55 -10.79 0.81 4.34
C TRP A 55 -10.78 -0.55 3.65
N THR A 56 -11.62 -0.70 2.62
CA THR A 56 -11.65 -1.92 1.80
C THR A 56 -10.33 -2.15 1.10
N ARG A 57 -9.75 -1.12 0.51
CA ARG A 57 -8.46 -1.23 -0.17
C ARG A 57 -7.34 -1.59 0.80
N ALA A 58 -7.32 -0.97 1.98
CA ALA A 58 -6.34 -1.27 3.01
C ALA A 58 -6.49 -2.70 3.52
N ALA A 59 -7.72 -3.16 3.75
CA ALA A 59 -7.99 -4.52 4.21
C ALA A 59 -7.49 -5.55 3.20
N MET A 60 -7.71 -5.31 1.91
CA MET A 60 -7.21 -6.19 0.86
C MET A 60 -5.69 -6.28 0.87
N ALA A 61 -5.01 -5.15 1.04
CA ALA A 61 -3.55 -5.11 1.10
C ALA A 61 -3.01 -5.87 2.31
N VAL A 62 -3.59 -5.66 3.48
CA VAL A 62 -3.19 -6.36 4.71
C VAL A 62 -3.43 -7.86 4.55
N HIS A 63 -4.57 -8.24 4.01
CA HIS A 63 -4.91 -9.64 3.79
C HIS A 63 -3.92 -10.33 2.83
N ALA A 64 -3.36 -9.56 1.91
CA ALA A 64 -2.39 -10.07 0.94
C ALA A 64 -0.95 -10.09 1.45
N GLY A 65 -0.68 -9.52 2.64
CA GLY A 65 0.63 -9.63 3.25
C GLY A 65 1.32 -8.33 3.62
N VAL A 66 0.69 -7.17 3.40
CA VAL A 66 1.21 -5.90 3.90
C VAL A 66 1.01 -5.86 5.42
N ASP A 67 2.04 -5.49 6.16
CA ASP A 67 2.00 -5.53 7.61
C ASP A 67 1.26 -4.32 8.21
N LEU A 68 1.34 -3.18 7.55
CA LEU A 68 0.69 -1.95 8.02
C LEU A 68 0.36 -1.07 6.82
N VAL A 69 -0.85 -0.52 6.81
CA VAL A 69 -1.25 0.46 5.81
C VAL A 69 -1.50 1.79 6.48
N LEU A 70 -0.83 2.82 5.99
CA LEU A 70 -1.04 4.20 6.42
C LEU A 70 -1.84 4.91 5.34
N LEU A 71 -2.95 5.54 5.74
CA LEU A 71 -3.77 6.32 4.83
C LEU A 71 -3.30 7.77 4.85
N LEU A 72 -2.95 8.28 3.68
CA LEU A 72 -2.52 9.67 3.55
C LEU A 72 -3.74 10.58 3.44
N PRO A 73 -3.79 11.67 4.21
CA PRO A 73 -4.84 12.66 4.01
C PRO A 73 -4.72 13.32 2.64
N ALA A 74 -5.85 13.76 2.09
CA ALA A 74 -5.90 14.31 0.73
C ALA A 74 -4.93 15.48 0.55
N TRP A 75 -4.75 16.33 1.57
CA TRP A 75 -3.86 17.49 1.48
C TRP A 75 -2.38 17.12 1.41
N LEU A 76 -2.01 15.89 1.80
CA LEU A 76 -0.64 15.40 1.65
C LEU A 76 -0.37 14.79 0.27
N GLN A 77 -1.41 14.59 -0.53
CA GLN A 77 -1.29 13.95 -1.84
C GLN A 77 -1.01 14.94 -2.97
N THR A 78 -0.91 16.20 -2.66
CA THR A 78 -0.70 17.26 -3.67
C THR A 78 0.77 17.53 -3.97
N PHE A 79 1.66 16.80 -3.40
CA PHE A 79 3.09 16.97 -3.63
C PHE A 79 3.56 16.34 -4.91
#